data_988df5b708d0e3d0f7affaec809d64a9
#
_entry.id   988df5b708d0e3d0f7affaec809d64a9
#
_cell.length_a   1.000
_cell.length_b   1.000
_cell.length_c   1.000
_cell.angle_alpha   90.00
_cell.angle_beta   90.00
_cell.angle_gamma   90.00
#
_symmetry.space_group_name_H-M   'P 1'
#
loop_
_entity.id
_entity.type
_entity.pdbx_description
1 polymer ?
#
loop_
_entity_poly.entity_id
_entity_poly.type
_entity_poly.pdbx_seq_one_letter_code
_entity_poly.pdbx_strand_id
1 'polypeptide(L)'
;MSYTLVDYSRYSRYLNIAYQILLTNEDLSDDERLSQVYSILSPLSKLFFCYSIRFAKAVNHIHSFMYGIYRDVYDVNSSLEVIVSKIQDQLQPLNNDSFRNDCIGGAIADNRVWKNLICLLSDYFDELDNNTPLDKLKNLLNGGFDIEHIHANANEKEGQDIDYSLQNSIGNLMLLEYDINRSIGCLPFNEKVNRNDGKPCYKDSKYATVKKIMKYDKWSHEAVSKRRAEEIHKIAHFLFGQ
;
A
#
# COMPACT_ATOMS: atom_id res chain seq x y z
N MET A 1 -10.28 1.86 3.24
CA MET A 1 -9.06 1.50 2.47
C MET A 1 -9.04 2.11 1.07
N SER A 2 -10.07 1.91 0.21
CA SER A 2 -10.09 2.47 -1.16
C SER A 2 -9.90 4.00 -1.19
N TYR A 3 -10.49 4.74 -0.27
CA TYR A 3 -10.44 6.20 -0.25
C TYR A 3 -9.00 6.72 -0.08
N THR A 4 -8.22 6.14 0.80
CA THR A 4 -6.85 6.60 1.09
C THR A 4 -5.84 6.19 0.02
N LEU A 5 -5.99 5.00 -0.54
CA LEU A 5 -5.14 4.57 -1.66
C LEU A 5 -5.34 5.49 -2.87
N VAL A 6 -6.56 6.01 -3.05
CA VAL A 6 -6.88 6.94 -4.14
C VAL A 6 -6.43 8.37 -3.83
N ASP A 7 -6.41 8.79 -2.57
CA ASP A 7 -5.99 10.14 -2.18
C ASP A 7 -4.48 10.33 -2.34
N TYR A 8 -3.68 9.30 -2.11
CA TYR A 8 -2.24 9.29 -2.46
C TYR A 8 -1.98 9.18 -3.97
N SER A 9 -2.94 8.69 -4.73
CA SER A 9 -2.88 8.68 -6.18
C SER A 9 -3.58 9.92 -6.73
N ARG A 10 -3.09 10.45 -7.84
CA ARG A 10 -3.78 11.55 -8.55
C ARG A 10 -5.09 11.11 -9.24
N TYR A 11 -5.61 9.95 -8.85
CA TYR A 11 -6.82 9.34 -9.43
C TYR A 11 -8.09 9.64 -8.62
N SER A 12 -7.99 10.40 -7.52
CA SER A 12 -9.14 10.79 -6.67
C SER A 12 -10.31 11.39 -7.47
N ARG A 13 -10.02 12.13 -8.53
CA ARG A 13 -11.05 12.70 -9.42
C ARG A 13 -11.96 11.65 -10.06
N TYR A 14 -11.52 10.41 -10.19
CA TYR A 14 -12.33 9.33 -10.76
C TYR A 14 -13.31 8.71 -9.77
N LEU A 15 -13.26 9.09 -8.49
CA LEU A 15 -14.25 8.69 -7.49
C LEU A 15 -15.66 9.23 -7.80
N ASN A 16 -15.76 10.29 -8.62
CA ASN A 16 -17.05 10.81 -9.08
C ASN A 16 -17.89 9.76 -9.79
N ILE A 17 -17.29 8.66 -10.27
CA ILE A 17 -18.02 7.53 -10.85
C ILE A 17 -18.97 6.88 -9.83
N ALA A 18 -18.57 6.80 -8.56
CA ALA A 18 -19.43 6.31 -7.49
C ALA A 18 -20.65 7.20 -7.28
N TYR A 19 -20.43 8.51 -7.36
CA TYR A 19 -21.49 9.50 -7.23
C TYR A 19 -22.51 9.34 -8.37
N GLN A 20 -22.01 9.11 -9.58
CA GLN A 20 -22.87 8.91 -10.75
C GLN A 20 -23.74 7.65 -10.61
N ILE A 21 -23.16 6.54 -10.13
CA ILE A 21 -23.90 5.29 -9.90
C ILE A 21 -25.00 5.48 -8.86
N LEU A 22 -24.72 6.25 -7.79
CA LEU A 22 -25.70 6.56 -6.76
C LEU A 22 -26.88 7.39 -7.31
N LEU A 23 -26.62 8.30 -8.27
CA LEU A 23 -27.65 9.17 -8.86
C LEU A 23 -28.50 8.46 -9.93
N THR A 24 -27.97 7.47 -10.63
CA THR A 24 -28.68 6.81 -11.74
C THR A 24 -29.59 5.66 -11.33
N ASN A 25 -29.52 5.19 -10.09
CA ASN A 25 -30.26 4.03 -9.60
C ASN A 25 -31.22 4.40 -8.47
N GLU A 26 -32.14 5.35 -8.74
CA GLU A 26 -33.09 5.87 -7.75
C GLU A 26 -34.09 4.82 -7.22
N ASP A 27 -34.36 3.77 -8.00
CA ASP A 27 -35.32 2.71 -7.66
C ASP A 27 -34.74 1.64 -6.70
N LEU A 28 -33.43 1.67 -6.44
CA LEU A 28 -32.75 0.72 -5.55
C LEU A 28 -32.74 1.21 -4.11
N SER A 29 -32.77 0.27 -3.17
CA SER A 29 -32.52 0.56 -1.76
C SER A 29 -31.10 1.11 -1.54
N ASP A 30 -30.86 1.78 -0.42
CA ASP A 30 -29.53 2.31 -0.07
C ASP A 30 -28.47 1.21 0.01
N ASP A 31 -28.80 0.04 0.55
CA ASP A 31 -27.87 -1.09 0.65
C ASP A 31 -27.50 -1.64 -0.72
N GLU A 32 -28.45 -1.75 -1.65
CA GLU A 32 -28.19 -2.21 -3.02
C GLU A 32 -27.33 -1.19 -3.77
N ARG A 33 -27.61 0.10 -3.64
CA ARG A 33 -26.78 1.17 -4.23
C ARG A 33 -25.36 1.17 -3.70
N LEU A 34 -25.17 1.03 -2.40
CA LEU A 34 -23.86 0.91 -1.77
C LEU A 34 -23.11 -0.34 -2.24
N SER A 35 -23.81 -1.47 -2.39
CA SER A 35 -23.23 -2.70 -2.93
C SER A 35 -22.73 -2.51 -4.36
N GLN A 36 -23.50 -1.85 -5.22
CA GLN A 36 -23.09 -1.52 -6.58
C GLN A 36 -21.87 -0.59 -6.62
N VAL A 37 -21.86 0.46 -5.80
CA VAL A 37 -20.71 1.35 -5.67
C VAL A 37 -19.46 0.58 -5.24
N TYR A 38 -19.60 -0.29 -4.24
CA TYR A 38 -18.48 -1.11 -3.76
C TYR A 38 -17.94 -2.06 -4.82
N SER A 39 -18.83 -2.69 -5.62
CA SER A 39 -18.42 -3.62 -6.69
C SER A 39 -17.57 -2.96 -7.77
N ILE A 40 -17.75 -1.67 -8.03
CA ILE A 40 -16.92 -0.89 -8.96
C ILE A 40 -15.70 -0.29 -8.28
N LEU A 41 -15.87 0.35 -7.11
CA LEU A 41 -14.77 1.05 -6.45
C LEU A 41 -13.68 0.10 -5.95
N SER A 42 -14.04 -1.12 -5.56
CA SER A 42 -13.07 -2.11 -5.09
C SER A 42 -12.03 -2.46 -6.16
N PRO A 43 -12.40 -2.96 -7.35
CA PRO A 43 -11.43 -3.23 -8.41
C PRO A 43 -10.78 -1.96 -8.97
N LEU A 44 -11.48 -0.82 -9.06
CA LEU A 44 -10.87 0.45 -9.45
C LEU A 44 -9.78 0.91 -8.50
N SER A 45 -9.99 0.79 -7.19
CA SER A 45 -8.96 1.19 -6.22
C SER A 45 -7.70 0.32 -6.34
N LYS A 46 -7.86 -0.97 -6.61
CA LYS A 46 -6.75 -1.88 -6.89
C LYS A 46 -6.00 -1.50 -8.16
N LEU A 47 -6.74 -1.19 -9.23
CA LEU A 47 -6.16 -0.72 -10.49
C LEU A 47 -5.39 0.59 -10.29
N PHE A 48 -5.96 1.57 -9.60
CA PHE A 48 -5.30 2.84 -9.29
C PHE A 48 -4.05 2.66 -8.44
N PHE A 49 -4.09 1.75 -7.47
CA PHE A 49 -2.92 1.39 -6.70
C PHE A 49 -1.80 0.83 -7.60
N CYS A 50 -2.13 -0.14 -8.45
CA CYS A 50 -1.17 -0.72 -9.40
C CYS A 50 -0.55 0.33 -10.32
N TYR A 51 -1.36 1.22 -10.88
CA TYR A 51 -0.88 2.30 -11.73
C TYR A 51 -0.04 3.32 -10.96
N SER A 52 -0.39 3.62 -9.71
CA SER A 52 0.37 4.55 -8.86
C SER A 52 1.77 4.03 -8.56
N ILE A 53 1.91 2.74 -8.24
CA ILE A 53 3.21 2.14 -7.94
C ILE A 53 4.06 1.91 -9.20
N ARG A 54 3.44 1.64 -10.35
CA ARG A 54 4.16 1.40 -11.61
C ARG A 54 4.57 2.68 -12.32
N PHE A 55 3.69 3.67 -12.37
CA PHE A 55 3.84 4.87 -13.19
C PHE A 55 4.01 6.15 -12.36
N ALA A 56 4.08 6.04 -11.06
CA ALA A 56 4.24 7.15 -10.12
C ALA A 56 3.21 8.28 -10.35
N LYS A 57 3.63 9.33 -11.04
CA LYS A 57 2.81 10.54 -11.25
C LYS A 57 2.10 10.59 -12.62
N ALA A 58 2.31 9.60 -13.48
CA ALA A 58 1.83 9.64 -14.86
C ALA A 58 0.37 9.16 -14.97
N VAL A 59 -0.57 10.10 -14.82
CA VAL A 59 -2.02 9.85 -14.90
C VAL A 59 -2.47 9.50 -16.30
N ASN A 60 -1.69 9.87 -17.33
CA ASN A 60 -2.07 9.74 -18.73
C ASN A 60 -2.30 8.29 -19.18
N HIS A 61 -1.62 7.34 -18.52
CA HIS A 61 -1.74 5.91 -18.87
C HIS A 61 -3.13 5.32 -18.65
N ILE A 62 -3.97 5.97 -17.85
CA ILE A 62 -5.31 5.46 -17.52
C ILE A 62 -6.45 6.32 -18.07
N HIS A 63 -6.16 7.50 -18.64
CA HIS A 63 -7.19 8.45 -19.06
C HIS A 63 -8.18 7.87 -20.06
N SER A 64 -7.69 7.26 -21.14
CA SER A 64 -8.53 6.70 -22.19
C SER A 64 -9.40 5.57 -21.69
N PHE A 65 -8.84 4.73 -20.81
CA PHE A 65 -9.57 3.66 -20.14
C PHE A 65 -10.69 4.23 -19.27
N MET A 66 -10.37 5.20 -18.37
CA MET A 66 -11.36 5.80 -17.50
C MET A 66 -12.45 6.56 -18.25
N TYR A 67 -12.11 7.20 -19.36
CA TYR A 67 -13.12 7.81 -20.23
C TYR A 67 -14.10 6.77 -20.77
N GLY A 68 -13.62 5.60 -21.17
CA GLY A 68 -14.46 4.46 -21.55
C GLY A 68 -15.39 4.01 -20.42
N ILE A 69 -14.86 3.85 -19.21
CA ILE A 69 -15.64 3.47 -18.01
C ILE A 69 -16.73 4.52 -17.71
N TYR A 70 -16.41 5.81 -17.76
CA TYR A 70 -17.42 6.87 -17.58
C TYR A 70 -18.54 6.77 -18.60
N ARG A 71 -18.21 6.61 -19.86
CA ARG A 71 -19.20 6.45 -20.93
C ARG A 71 -20.11 5.25 -20.68
N ASP A 72 -19.55 4.11 -20.26
CA ASP A 72 -20.30 2.90 -19.98
C ASP A 72 -21.24 3.06 -18.76
N VAL A 73 -20.84 3.81 -17.74
CA VAL A 73 -21.70 4.12 -16.58
C VAL A 73 -22.88 5.01 -16.97
N TYR A 74 -22.70 5.89 -17.97
CA TYR A 74 -23.80 6.72 -18.49
C TYR A 74 -24.69 6.00 -19.50
N ASP A 75 -24.22 4.88 -20.07
CA ASP A 75 -25.00 4.12 -21.02
C ASP A 75 -25.95 3.16 -20.27
N VAL A 76 -27.23 3.48 -20.34
CA VAL A 76 -28.31 2.67 -19.73
C VAL A 76 -28.36 1.20 -20.20
N ASN A 77 -27.67 0.87 -21.30
CA ASN A 77 -27.56 -0.50 -21.80
C ASN A 77 -26.33 -1.25 -21.27
N SER A 78 -25.43 -0.57 -20.58
CA SER A 78 -24.24 -1.21 -19.99
C SER A 78 -24.55 -1.77 -18.62
N SER A 79 -24.44 -3.09 -18.46
CA SER A 79 -24.59 -3.69 -17.11
C SER A 79 -23.39 -3.45 -16.23
N LEU A 80 -23.63 -3.49 -14.91
CA LEU A 80 -22.59 -3.35 -13.90
C LEU A 80 -21.49 -4.40 -14.06
N GLU A 81 -21.87 -5.65 -14.38
CA GLU A 81 -20.95 -6.77 -14.58
C GLU A 81 -19.98 -6.51 -15.75
N VAL A 82 -20.47 -5.91 -16.83
CA VAL A 82 -19.63 -5.52 -17.97
C VAL A 82 -18.60 -4.48 -17.58
N ILE A 83 -18.99 -3.49 -16.79
CA ILE A 83 -18.07 -2.45 -16.28
C ILE A 83 -17.01 -3.06 -15.38
N VAL A 84 -17.42 -3.90 -14.42
CA VAL A 84 -16.51 -4.60 -13.50
C VAL A 84 -15.54 -5.50 -14.27
N SER A 85 -16.05 -6.28 -15.26
CA SER A 85 -15.22 -7.12 -16.12
C SER A 85 -14.14 -6.31 -16.84
N LYS A 86 -14.48 -5.17 -17.46
CA LYS A 86 -13.50 -4.30 -18.12
C LYS A 86 -12.40 -3.82 -17.16
N ILE A 87 -12.76 -3.50 -15.92
CA ILE A 87 -11.77 -3.08 -14.92
C ILE A 87 -10.85 -4.26 -14.56
N GLN A 88 -11.40 -5.45 -14.40
CA GLN A 88 -10.64 -6.67 -14.11
C GLN A 88 -9.72 -7.05 -15.29
N ASP A 89 -10.21 -6.95 -16.53
CA ASP A 89 -9.41 -7.18 -17.75
C ASP A 89 -8.21 -6.24 -17.85
N GLN A 90 -8.35 -5.00 -17.33
CA GLN A 90 -7.25 -4.05 -17.27
C GLN A 90 -6.27 -4.35 -16.12
N LEU A 91 -6.75 -4.97 -15.04
CA LEU A 91 -5.96 -5.31 -13.86
C LEU A 91 -5.17 -6.62 -14.07
N GLN A 92 -5.77 -7.65 -14.66
CA GLN A 92 -5.19 -8.98 -14.78
C GLN A 92 -3.81 -9.03 -15.49
N PRO A 93 -3.54 -8.28 -16.58
CA PRO A 93 -2.22 -8.27 -17.21
C PRO A 93 -1.09 -7.76 -16.31
N LEU A 94 -1.43 -7.05 -15.22
CA LEU A 94 -0.45 -6.60 -14.21
C LEU A 94 -0.05 -7.71 -13.24
N ASN A 95 -0.79 -8.82 -13.20
CA ASN A 95 -0.50 -9.96 -12.36
C ASN A 95 0.59 -10.85 -12.96
N ASN A 96 1.82 -10.38 -12.95
CA ASN A 96 2.98 -11.09 -13.47
C ASN A 96 4.19 -10.92 -12.53
N ASP A 97 5.21 -11.75 -12.73
CA ASP A 97 6.40 -11.78 -11.86
C ASP A 97 7.18 -10.46 -11.87
N SER A 98 7.27 -9.79 -13.01
CA SER A 98 7.92 -8.48 -13.09
C SER A 98 7.17 -7.45 -12.23
N PHE A 99 5.84 -7.37 -12.33
CA PHE A 99 5.09 -6.44 -11.50
C PHE A 99 5.23 -6.76 -10.00
N ARG A 100 5.15 -8.04 -9.64
CA ARG A 100 5.29 -8.48 -8.24
C ARG A 100 6.68 -8.14 -7.70
N ASN A 101 7.73 -8.52 -8.42
CA ASN A 101 9.10 -8.35 -7.94
C ASN A 101 9.60 -6.91 -8.07
N ASP A 102 9.31 -6.23 -9.17
CA ASP A 102 9.86 -4.91 -9.47
C ASP A 102 8.98 -3.78 -8.95
N CYS A 103 7.65 -3.92 -9.02
CA CYS A 103 6.74 -2.88 -8.58
C CYS A 103 6.30 -3.04 -7.11
N ILE A 104 5.92 -4.25 -6.66
CA ILE A 104 5.52 -4.44 -5.26
C ILE A 104 6.76 -4.55 -4.37
N GLY A 105 7.65 -5.46 -4.69
CA GLY A 105 8.82 -5.79 -3.86
C GLY A 105 10.07 -5.00 -4.17
N GLY A 106 10.08 -4.25 -5.28
CA GLY A 106 11.28 -3.65 -5.85
C GLY A 106 11.70 -2.33 -5.24
N ALA A 107 12.93 -1.98 -5.56
CA ALA A 107 13.54 -0.72 -5.23
C ALA A 107 13.27 0.28 -6.37
N ILE A 108 12.09 0.90 -6.39
CA ILE A 108 11.93 2.13 -7.15
C ILE A 108 12.43 3.25 -6.22
N ALA A 109 13.75 3.33 -6.08
CA ALA A 109 14.47 4.01 -5.01
C ALA A 109 14.04 5.47 -4.76
N ASP A 110 13.65 6.19 -5.80
CA ASP A 110 13.34 7.62 -5.72
C ASP A 110 11.83 7.91 -5.75
N ASN A 111 10.98 6.89 -5.73
CA ASN A 111 9.55 7.09 -5.78
C ASN A 111 8.95 7.14 -4.36
N ARG A 112 8.89 8.34 -3.78
CA ARG A 112 8.27 8.55 -2.47
C ARG A 112 6.80 8.11 -2.42
N VAL A 113 6.07 8.27 -3.52
CA VAL A 113 4.66 7.83 -3.61
C VAL A 113 4.57 6.32 -3.48
N TRP A 114 5.44 5.58 -4.18
CA TRP A 114 5.51 4.13 -4.08
C TRP A 114 5.82 3.67 -2.65
N LYS A 115 6.86 4.24 -2.02
CA LYS A 115 7.25 3.87 -0.64
C LYS A 115 6.09 4.06 0.33
N ASN A 116 5.42 5.21 0.27
CA ASN A 116 4.29 5.49 1.14
C ASN A 116 3.14 4.51 0.92
N LEU A 117 2.75 4.25 -0.33
CA LEU A 117 1.63 3.36 -0.65
C LEU A 117 1.91 1.91 -0.25
N ILE A 118 3.11 1.40 -0.54
CA ILE A 118 3.49 0.01 -0.24
C ILE A 118 3.60 -0.20 1.27
N CYS A 119 4.27 0.71 1.99
CA CYS A 119 4.39 0.60 3.44
C CYS A 119 3.05 0.78 4.14
N LEU A 120 2.20 1.70 3.66
CA LEU A 120 0.86 1.90 4.21
C LEU A 120 -0.01 0.65 4.04
N LEU A 121 0.06 -0.01 2.88
CA LEU A 121 -0.71 -1.22 2.62
C LEU A 121 -0.20 -2.40 3.46
N SER A 122 1.12 -2.54 3.59
CA SER A 122 1.77 -3.55 4.45
C SER A 122 1.33 -3.39 5.92
N ASP A 123 1.43 -2.18 6.47
CA ASP A 123 1.05 -1.90 7.84
C ASP A 123 -0.47 -2.06 8.07
N TYR A 124 -1.28 -1.66 7.09
CA TYR A 124 -2.73 -1.88 7.14
C TYR A 124 -3.09 -3.37 7.30
N PHE A 125 -2.42 -4.27 6.58
CA PHE A 125 -2.64 -5.70 6.75
C PHE A 125 -2.17 -6.22 8.11
N ASP A 126 -1.02 -5.77 8.58
CA ASP A 126 -0.51 -6.15 9.90
C ASP A 126 -1.45 -5.65 11.02
N GLU A 127 -2.08 -4.49 10.87
CA GLU A 127 -3.10 -3.98 11.79
C GLU A 127 -4.40 -4.80 11.73
N LEU A 128 -4.83 -5.22 10.54
CA LEU A 128 -5.99 -6.13 10.39
C LEU A 128 -5.72 -7.48 11.07
N ASP A 129 -4.54 -8.07 10.87
CA ASP A 129 -4.14 -9.32 11.50
C ASP A 129 -4.09 -9.20 13.04
N ASN A 130 -3.82 -7.99 13.53
CA ASN A 130 -3.83 -7.66 14.96
C ASN A 130 -5.23 -7.31 15.50
N ASN A 131 -6.29 -7.45 14.70
CA ASN A 131 -7.67 -7.07 15.02
C ASN A 131 -7.83 -5.62 15.49
N THR A 132 -7.08 -4.70 14.92
CA THR A 132 -7.14 -3.29 15.26
C THR A 132 -8.50 -2.69 14.87
N PRO A 133 -9.20 -1.98 15.76
CA PRO A 133 -10.49 -1.38 15.47
C PRO A 133 -10.44 -0.38 14.29
N LEU A 134 -11.52 -0.32 13.51
CA LEU A 134 -11.63 0.50 12.28
C LEU A 134 -11.37 1.99 12.50
N ASP A 135 -11.74 2.55 13.66
CA ASP A 135 -11.47 3.94 14.02
C ASP A 135 -9.95 4.20 14.17
N LYS A 136 -9.21 3.25 14.72
CA LYS A 136 -7.76 3.31 14.79
C LYS A 136 -7.09 3.13 13.43
N LEU A 137 -7.63 2.22 12.59
CA LEU A 137 -7.17 2.06 11.20
C LEU A 137 -7.32 3.36 10.40
N LYS A 138 -8.39 4.13 10.61
CA LYS A 138 -8.54 5.45 9.99
C LYS A 138 -7.45 6.43 10.38
N ASN A 139 -6.94 6.33 11.60
CA ASN A 139 -5.86 7.22 12.06
C ASN A 139 -4.51 6.93 11.39
N LEU A 140 -4.22 5.67 11.01
CA LEU A 140 -3.06 5.35 10.17
C LEU A 140 -3.07 6.14 8.86
N LEU A 141 -4.26 6.38 8.32
CA LEU A 141 -4.48 7.00 7.03
C LEU A 141 -4.32 8.53 7.08
N ASN A 142 -4.38 9.14 8.26
CA ASN A 142 -4.28 10.58 8.45
C ASN A 142 -2.83 11.12 8.44
N GLY A 143 -1.84 10.23 8.24
CA GLY A 143 -0.43 10.62 8.24
C GLY A 143 0.16 10.68 9.66
N GLY A 144 1.33 11.28 9.78
CA GLY A 144 2.06 11.34 11.06
C GLY A 144 3.19 10.31 11.13
N PHE A 145 3.59 9.76 10.00
CA PHE A 145 4.66 8.77 9.88
C PHE A 145 5.74 9.20 8.88
N ASP A 146 6.93 8.69 9.11
CA ASP A 146 8.01 8.61 8.14
C ASP A 146 8.16 7.17 7.63
N ILE A 147 8.89 7.02 6.52
CA ILE A 147 9.35 5.70 6.05
C ILE A 147 10.69 5.41 6.71
N GLU A 148 10.70 4.40 7.53
CA GLU A 148 11.89 3.90 8.21
C GLU A 148 12.59 2.83 7.39
N HIS A 149 13.93 2.92 7.30
CA HIS A 149 14.79 1.83 6.87
C HIS A 149 15.23 1.03 8.10
N ILE A 150 14.72 -0.18 8.26
CA ILE A 150 15.01 -1.03 9.42
C ILE A 150 16.52 -1.28 9.52
N HIS A 151 17.17 -1.65 8.41
CA HIS A 151 18.62 -1.56 8.24
C HIS A 151 18.96 -0.22 7.62
N ALA A 152 19.66 0.63 8.33
CA ALA A 152 19.96 2.00 7.88
C ALA A 152 21.01 2.02 6.78
N ASN A 153 20.82 2.93 5.79
CA ASN A 153 21.73 3.09 4.65
C ASN A 153 23.18 3.47 5.04
N ALA A 154 23.37 4.06 6.23
CA ALA A 154 24.68 4.49 6.69
C ALA A 154 25.52 3.37 7.37
N ASN A 155 24.95 2.19 7.57
CA ASN A 155 25.57 1.08 8.29
C ASN A 155 26.37 0.13 7.40
N GLU A 156 26.85 0.57 6.24
CA GLU A 156 27.76 -0.19 5.35
C GLU A 156 29.01 -0.77 6.08
N LYS A 157 29.31 -0.24 7.27
CA LYS A 157 30.48 -0.65 8.07
C LYS A 157 30.30 -1.90 8.94
N GLU A 158 29.07 -2.40 9.09
CA GLU A 158 28.80 -3.53 9.99
C GLU A 158 28.86 -4.92 9.32
N GLY A 159 29.39 -5.02 8.10
CA GLY A 159 29.65 -6.35 7.46
C GLY A 159 28.39 -7.17 7.13
N GLN A 160 27.22 -6.55 7.08
CA GLN A 160 25.99 -7.14 6.58
C GLN A 160 25.67 -6.50 5.24
N ASP A 161 26.20 -7.09 4.18
CA ASP A 161 25.95 -6.64 2.80
C ASP A 161 24.49 -6.91 2.41
N ILE A 162 23.60 -6.01 2.83
CA ILE A 162 22.27 -5.91 2.24
C ILE A 162 22.46 -5.07 0.97
N ASP A 163 22.27 -5.70 -0.18
CA ASP A 163 22.42 -4.99 -1.44
C ASP A 163 21.41 -3.82 -1.57
N TYR A 164 21.72 -2.83 -2.40
CA TYR A 164 20.91 -1.63 -2.57
C TYR A 164 19.45 -1.93 -2.94
N SER A 165 19.20 -3.00 -3.69
CA SER A 165 17.86 -3.39 -4.12
C SER A 165 17.02 -3.88 -2.93
N LEU A 166 17.59 -4.66 -2.05
CA LEU A 166 16.94 -5.12 -0.83
C LEU A 166 16.80 -4.02 0.21
N GLN A 167 17.80 -3.15 0.32
CA GLN A 167 17.80 -2.04 1.27
C GLN A 167 16.63 -1.07 1.06
N ASN A 168 16.23 -0.85 -0.19
CA ASN A 168 15.10 0.00 -0.56
C ASN A 168 13.82 -0.79 -0.90
N SER A 169 13.76 -2.09 -0.60
CA SER A 169 12.59 -2.93 -0.83
C SER A 169 11.61 -2.88 0.34
N ILE A 170 10.37 -3.34 0.10
CA ILE A 170 9.37 -3.51 1.16
C ILE A 170 9.86 -4.44 2.29
N GLY A 171 10.84 -5.30 2.01
CA GLY A 171 11.49 -6.11 3.02
C GLY A 171 12.16 -5.30 4.11
N ASN A 172 12.72 -4.14 3.78
CA ASN A 172 13.47 -3.28 4.71
C ASN A 172 12.76 -1.96 5.07
N LEU A 173 11.61 -1.67 4.46
CA LEU A 173 10.87 -0.43 4.68
C LEU A 173 9.62 -0.68 5.52
N MET A 174 9.30 0.25 6.44
CA MET A 174 8.06 0.25 7.21
C MET A 174 7.63 1.67 7.57
N LEU A 175 6.39 1.83 8.05
CA LEU A 175 5.94 3.06 8.67
C LEU A 175 6.46 3.16 10.10
N LEU A 176 6.83 4.37 10.51
CA LEU A 176 7.24 4.65 11.88
C LEU A 176 6.81 6.07 12.26
N GLU A 177 6.44 6.28 13.52
CA GLU A 177 6.12 7.60 14.05
C GLU A 177 7.30 8.55 13.90
N TYR A 178 7.04 9.82 13.55
CA TYR A 178 8.07 10.85 13.33
C TYR A 178 9.07 10.97 14.47
N ASP A 179 8.57 10.99 15.71
CA ASP A 179 9.42 11.22 16.88
C ASP A 179 10.35 10.04 17.14
N ILE A 180 9.83 8.82 16.94
CA ILE A 180 10.64 7.61 17.07
C ILE A 180 11.68 7.56 15.95
N ASN A 181 11.27 7.78 14.70
CA ASN A 181 12.17 7.75 13.55
C ASN A 181 13.35 8.73 13.71
N ARG A 182 13.06 9.96 14.13
CA ARG A 182 14.10 10.96 14.40
C ARG A 182 15.01 10.61 15.57
N SER A 183 14.44 9.94 16.58
CA SER A 183 15.21 9.52 17.75
C SER A 183 16.21 8.42 17.44
N ILE A 184 15.82 7.44 16.64
CA ILE A 184 16.64 6.26 16.34
C ILE A 184 17.67 6.51 15.23
N GLY A 185 17.36 7.34 14.24
CA GLY A 185 18.27 7.67 13.15
C GLY A 185 18.90 6.42 12.49
N CYS A 186 20.22 6.40 12.43
CA CYS A 186 21.01 5.30 11.84
C CYS A 186 21.53 4.29 12.87
N LEU A 187 20.86 4.10 13.99
CA LEU A 187 21.27 3.13 14.99
C LEU A 187 21.20 1.68 14.46
N PRO A 188 22.03 0.76 14.98
CA PRO A 188 21.91 -0.67 14.76
C PRO A 188 20.54 -1.21 15.18
N PHE A 189 20.09 -2.31 14.57
CA PHE A 189 18.76 -2.86 14.81
C PHE A 189 18.43 -3.12 16.28
N ASN A 190 19.35 -3.73 17.02
CA ASN A 190 19.17 -4.00 18.46
C ASN A 190 18.96 -2.71 19.28
N GLU A 191 19.64 -1.62 18.93
CA GLU A 191 19.46 -0.33 19.59
C GLU A 191 18.19 0.38 19.14
N LYS A 192 17.75 0.18 17.88
CA LYS A 192 16.44 0.64 17.41
C LYS A 192 15.29 -0.04 18.16
N VAL A 193 15.45 -1.34 18.47
CA VAL A 193 14.44 -2.11 19.22
C VAL A 193 14.37 -1.68 20.67
N ASN A 194 15.50 -1.52 21.35
CA ASN A 194 15.56 -1.20 22.77
C ASN A 194 16.75 -0.32 23.12
N ARG A 195 16.46 0.89 23.62
CA ARG A 195 17.47 1.87 24.03
C ARG A 195 17.61 1.93 25.52
N ASN A 196 18.84 2.09 25.99
CA ASN A 196 19.15 2.23 27.42
C ASN A 196 19.22 3.69 27.88
N ASP A 197 19.15 4.66 26.95
CA ASP A 197 19.25 6.10 27.23
C ASP A 197 17.91 6.81 27.49
N GLY A 198 16.80 6.03 27.54
CA GLY A 198 15.45 6.53 27.78
C GLY A 198 14.81 7.29 26.63
N LYS A 199 15.45 7.34 25.46
CA LYS A 199 14.89 7.98 24.28
C LYS A 199 13.92 7.06 23.53
N PRO A 200 12.96 7.61 22.77
CA PRO A 200 12.00 6.81 21.98
C PRO A 200 12.68 5.81 21.04
N CYS A 201 12.12 4.60 20.98
CA CYS A 201 12.61 3.50 20.16
C CYS A 201 11.44 2.61 19.69
N TYR A 202 11.68 1.50 18.96
CA TYR A 202 10.63 0.66 18.41
C TYR A 202 9.61 0.15 19.45
N LYS A 203 10.04 -0.15 20.67
CA LYS A 203 9.10 -0.61 21.71
C LYS A 203 8.02 0.42 22.08
N ASP A 204 8.24 1.69 21.77
CA ASP A 204 7.30 2.77 22.04
C ASP A 204 6.30 2.97 20.90
N SER A 205 6.51 2.29 19.76
CA SER A 205 5.66 2.39 18.58
C SER A 205 4.28 1.76 18.81
N LYS A 206 3.29 2.39 18.18
CA LYS A 206 1.90 1.91 18.15
C LYS A 206 1.63 0.98 16.97
N TYR A 207 2.48 1.01 15.93
CA TYR A 207 2.25 0.27 14.69
C TYR A 207 2.46 -1.23 14.86
N ALA A 208 1.53 -2.01 14.29
CA ALA A 208 1.56 -3.48 14.33
C ALA A 208 2.76 -4.05 13.60
N THR A 209 3.14 -3.46 12.47
CA THR A 209 4.34 -3.85 11.72
C THR A 209 5.60 -3.73 12.57
N VAL A 210 5.76 -2.63 13.31
CA VAL A 210 6.94 -2.45 14.18
C VAL A 210 6.99 -3.53 15.26
N LYS A 211 5.85 -3.83 15.90
CA LYS A 211 5.75 -4.91 16.91
C LYS A 211 6.08 -6.29 16.34
N LYS A 212 5.74 -6.53 15.07
CA LYS A 212 6.10 -7.77 14.35
C LYS A 212 7.61 -7.83 14.08
N ILE A 213 8.21 -6.71 13.65
CA ILE A 213 9.65 -6.60 13.37
C ILE A 213 10.47 -6.80 14.63
N MET A 214 10.05 -6.28 15.78
CA MET A 214 10.75 -6.45 17.07
C MET A 214 10.88 -7.91 17.53
N LYS A 215 10.17 -8.87 16.91
CA LYS A 215 10.29 -10.30 17.25
C LYS A 215 11.52 -10.96 16.62
N TYR A 216 12.24 -10.26 15.74
CA TYR A 216 13.49 -10.75 15.17
C TYR A 216 14.65 -10.50 16.12
N ASP A 217 15.51 -11.50 16.33
CA ASP A 217 16.72 -11.34 17.13
C ASP A 217 17.76 -10.45 16.45
N LYS A 218 17.80 -10.51 15.12
CA LYS A 218 18.68 -9.70 14.26
C LYS A 218 17.99 -9.38 12.94
N TRP A 219 18.33 -8.23 12.37
CA TRP A 219 17.83 -7.82 11.06
C TRP A 219 18.90 -8.08 10.00
N SER A 220 18.89 -9.28 9.41
CA SER A 220 19.87 -9.76 8.44
C SER A 220 19.32 -9.69 7.01
N HIS A 221 20.20 -9.87 6.02
CA HIS A 221 19.83 -10.07 4.62
C HIS A 221 18.72 -11.12 4.45
N GLU A 222 18.81 -12.20 5.19
CA GLU A 222 17.83 -13.30 5.19
C GLU A 222 16.46 -12.87 5.73
N ALA A 223 16.44 -12.08 6.83
CA ALA A 223 15.22 -11.51 7.41
C ALA A 223 14.54 -10.53 6.43
N VAL A 224 15.34 -9.66 5.78
CA VAL A 224 14.84 -8.73 4.77
C VAL A 224 14.26 -9.46 3.57
N SER A 225 14.97 -10.46 3.04
CA SER A 225 14.53 -11.25 1.88
C SER A 225 13.25 -12.03 2.19
N LYS A 226 13.18 -12.65 3.37
CA LYS A 226 11.99 -13.36 3.83
C LYS A 226 10.78 -12.43 3.94
N ARG A 227 10.93 -11.30 4.65
CA ARG A 227 9.84 -10.33 4.77
C ARG A 227 9.41 -9.77 3.41
N ARG A 228 10.37 -9.48 2.51
CA ARG A 228 10.06 -9.02 1.16
C ARG A 228 9.14 -10.01 0.43
N ALA A 229 9.46 -11.31 0.47
CA ALA A 229 8.64 -12.34 -0.16
C ALA A 229 7.23 -12.45 0.47
N GLU A 230 7.12 -12.39 1.79
CA GLU A 230 5.85 -12.41 2.52
C GLU A 230 4.98 -11.21 2.15
N GLU A 231 5.55 -10.01 2.11
CA GLU A 231 4.79 -8.79 1.78
C GLU A 231 4.37 -8.76 0.30
N ILE A 232 5.23 -9.22 -0.63
CA ILE A 232 4.85 -9.37 -2.04
C ILE A 232 3.65 -10.31 -2.16
N HIS A 233 3.69 -11.44 -1.47
CA HIS A 233 2.59 -12.42 -1.52
C HIS A 233 1.29 -11.82 -0.97
N LYS A 234 1.31 -11.19 0.20
CA LYS A 234 0.15 -10.55 0.82
C LYS A 234 -0.48 -9.49 -0.10
N ILE A 235 0.36 -8.58 -0.61
CA ILE A 235 -0.10 -7.47 -1.45
C ILE A 235 -0.63 -7.99 -2.79
N ALA A 236 0.06 -8.95 -3.41
CA ALA A 236 -0.40 -9.57 -4.66
C ALA A 236 -1.72 -10.32 -4.49
N HIS A 237 -1.88 -11.06 -3.38
CA HIS A 237 -3.14 -11.72 -3.05
C HIS A 237 -4.29 -10.70 -2.91
N PHE A 238 -4.07 -9.61 -2.21
CA PHE A 238 -5.08 -8.55 -2.10
C PHE A 238 -5.44 -7.94 -3.46
N LEU A 239 -4.44 -7.65 -4.29
CA LEU A 239 -4.66 -6.98 -5.58
C LEU A 239 -5.35 -7.88 -6.60
N PHE A 240 -4.95 -9.14 -6.68
CA PHE A 240 -5.30 -10.05 -7.77
C PHE A 240 -6.15 -11.26 -7.35
N GLY A 241 -6.32 -11.50 -6.07
CA GLY A 241 -7.19 -12.57 -5.55
C GLY A 241 -6.59 -13.97 -5.68
N GLN A 242 -5.24 -14.10 -5.70
CA GLN A 242 -4.53 -15.38 -5.83
C GLN A 242 -3.66 -15.66 -4.62
#